data_ceb637ba982360e02a882398f6c0f6c4
#
_entry.id   ceb637ba982360e02a882398f6c0f6c4
#
_cell.length_a   1.000
_cell.length_b   1.000
_cell.length_c   1.000
_cell.angle_alpha   90.00
_cell.angle_beta   90.00
_cell.angle_gamma   90.00
#
_symmetry.space_group_name_H-M   'P 1'
#
loop_
_entity.id
_entity.type
_entity.pdbx_description
1 polymer ?
#
loop_
_entity_poly.entity_id
_entity_poly.type
_entity_poly.pdbx_seq_one_letter_code
_entity_poly.pdbx_strand_id
1 'polypeptide(L)'
;MRIPLILFTLGLLSFNAWAVEPPSTVPFAKRYDPASITTASRAREVIAAYDNEKRVWENWYKEETAQCYRNFFVTYCLDKAKSERTEHINEARRVWL
;
A
#
# COMPACT_ATOMS: atom_id res chain seq x y z
N MET A 1 -48.21 -6.63 11.52
CA MET A 1 -47.65 -6.67 11.51
C MET A 1 -46.69 -6.63 11.12
N ARG A 2 -46.20 -6.57 11.00
CA ARG A 2 -45.37 -6.56 10.85
C ARG A 2 -44.36 -6.68 10.42
N ILE A 3 -43.72 -6.65 10.19
CA ILE A 3 -42.76 -6.73 9.98
C ILE A 3 -41.83 -6.98 9.43
N PRO A 4 -41.50 -7.11 9.22
CA PRO A 4 -40.59 -7.58 8.87
C PRO A 4 -39.69 -7.22 8.15
N LEU A 5 -39.35 -7.09 7.83
CA LEU A 5 -38.60 -6.89 7.22
C LEU A 5 -37.45 -6.68 7.13
N ILE A 6 -37.14 -6.63 7.23
CA ILE A 6 -36.18 -6.39 7.29
C ILE A 6 -35.15 -6.91 6.97
N LEU A 7 -34.88 -7.08 6.83
CA LEU A 7 -34.02 -7.65 6.66
C LEU A 7 -33.14 -7.53 5.75
N PHE A 8 -32.90 -7.46 5.23
CA PHE A 8 -32.15 -7.50 4.37
C PHE A 8 -31.10 -6.89 4.30
N THR A 9 -30.92 -6.69 4.41
CA THR A 9 -30.03 -6.09 4.38
C THR A 9 -28.93 -6.56 4.25
N LEU A 10 -28.61 -6.86 4.27
CA LEU A 10 -27.67 -7.35 4.29
C LEU A 10 -26.82 -7.59 3.43
N GLY A 11 -26.58 -7.85 3.20
CA GLY A 11 -25.79 -8.30 2.42
C GLY A 11 -24.85 -7.55 1.83
N LEU A 12 -24.50 -7.33 1.78
CA LEU A 12 -23.78 -6.71 1.19
C LEU A 12 -22.58 -6.69 1.32
N LEU A 13 -22.09 -6.87 1.42
CA LEU A 13 -21.12 -6.81 1.59
C LEU A 13 -20.10 -7.11 1.04
N SER A 14 -19.48 -6.94 0.93
CA SER A 14 -18.48 -7.17 0.72
C SER A 14 -17.76 -7.74 -0.05
N PHE A 15 -17.08 -7.64 -0.51
CA PHE A 15 -16.52 -8.17 -1.33
C PHE A 15 -15.34 -7.76 -1.70
N ASN A 16 -14.74 -7.42 -1.85
CA ASN A 16 -13.61 -6.99 -2.18
C ASN A 16 -12.58 -7.72 -1.68
N ALA A 17 -12.63 -8.73 -1.31
CA ALA A 17 -11.63 -9.51 -0.77
C ALA A 17 -10.59 -9.91 -1.72
N TRP A 18 -10.64 -9.48 -2.93
CA TRP A 18 -9.71 -9.94 -3.91
C TRP A 18 -8.41 -9.21 -3.87
N ALA A 19 -8.35 -8.00 -3.40
CA ALA A 19 -7.14 -7.21 -3.45
C ALA A 19 -6.66 -6.93 -2.05
N VAL A 20 -5.36 -6.90 -1.87
CA VAL A 20 -4.76 -6.48 -0.61
C VAL A 20 -4.68 -4.97 -0.63
N GLU A 21 -5.10 -4.37 0.46
CA GLU A 21 -5.10 -2.92 0.55
C GLU A 21 -3.68 -2.39 0.55
N PRO A 22 -3.35 -1.41 -0.29
CA PRO A 22 -2.01 -0.85 -0.29
C PRO A 22 -1.70 -0.10 1.00
N PRO A 23 -0.42 -0.04 1.38
CA PRO A 23 -0.03 0.57 2.66
C PRO A 23 -0.46 2.00 2.83
N SER A 24 -0.20 2.86 1.86
CA SER A 24 -0.55 4.26 1.97
C SER A 24 -0.61 4.87 0.60
N THR A 25 -1.60 5.71 0.39
CA THR A 25 -1.73 6.42 -0.88
C THR A 25 -1.07 7.78 -0.82
N VAL A 26 -0.62 8.23 0.36
CA VAL A 26 0.06 9.51 0.49
C VAL A 26 1.53 9.31 0.16
N PRO A 27 2.07 10.03 -0.84
CA PRO A 27 3.48 9.86 -1.20
C PRO A 27 4.40 10.14 -0.03
N PHE A 28 5.51 9.42 0.02
CA PHE A 28 6.48 9.56 1.09
C PHE A 28 7.00 11.00 1.18
N ALA A 29 7.24 11.63 0.02
CA ALA A 29 7.75 12.99 -0.01
C ALA A 29 6.79 14.00 0.60
N LYS A 30 5.51 13.69 0.64
CA LYS A 30 4.54 14.57 1.27
C LYS A 30 4.49 14.38 2.76
N ARG A 31 4.89 13.23 3.25
CA ARG A 31 4.97 12.97 4.68
C ARG A 31 6.32 13.41 5.24
N TYR A 32 7.36 13.34 4.41
CA TYR A 32 8.73 13.70 4.81
C TYR A 32 9.31 14.61 3.74
N ASP A 33 9.08 15.91 3.89
CA ASP A 33 9.51 16.90 2.92
C ASP A 33 11.03 16.94 2.85
N PRO A 34 11.63 16.75 1.68
CA PRO A 34 13.10 16.82 1.57
C PRO A 34 13.68 18.12 2.09
N ALA A 35 12.95 19.23 1.95
CA ALA A 35 13.44 20.52 2.42
C ALA A 35 13.49 20.58 3.94
N SER A 36 12.85 19.66 4.65
CA SER A 36 12.87 19.65 6.10
C SER A 36 14.10 18.95 6.67
N ILE A 37 14.94 18.34 5.80
CA ILE A 37 16.10 17.57 6.25
C ILE A 37 17.26 18.52 6.35
N THR A 38 17.38 19.20 7.48
CA THR A 38 18.43 20.20 7.69
C THR A 38 19.39 19.81 8.81
N THR A 39 19.16 18.69 9.49
CA THR A 39 20.04 18.25 10.57
C THR A 39 20.33 16.76 10.40
N ALA A 40 21.43 16.30 10.99
CA ALA A 40 21.75 14.87 10.98
C ALA A 40 20.70 14.04 11.67
N SER A 41 20.13 14.59 12.75
CA SER A 41 19.08 13.89 13.48
C SER A 41 17.84 13.68 12.61
N ARG A 42 17.44 14.73 11.88
CA ARG A 42 16.29 14.62 10.99
C ARG A 42 16.58 13.66 9.84
N ALA A 43 17.81 13.69 9.32
CA ALA A 43 18.19 12.77 8.25
C ALA A 43 18.06 11.32 8.70
N ARG A 44 18.53 11.01 9.91
CA ARG A 44 18.42 9.66 10.44
C ARG A 44 16.97 9.24 10.64
N GLU A 45 16.15 10.17 11.07
CA GLU A 45 14.72 9.92 11.24
C GLU A 45 14.06 9.56 9.90
N VAL A 46 14.39 10.31 8.86
CA VAL A 46 13.80 10.09 7.54
C VAL A 46 14.30 8.77 6.94
N ILE A 47 15.58 8.44 7.13
CA ILE A 47 16.11 7.19 6.64
C ILE A 47 15.43 6.00 7.34
N ALA A 48 15.22 6.11 8.65
CA ALA A 48 14.51 5.06 9.38
C ALA A 48 13.07 4.92 8.88
N ALA A 49 12.42 6.06 8.58
CA ALA A 49 11.07 6.03 8.04
C ALA A 49 11.07 5.41 6.65
N TYR A 50 12.10 5.68 5.85
CA TYR A 50 12.21 5.06 4.54
C TYR A 50 12.37 3.55 4.65
N ASP A 51 13.22 3.09 5.57
CA ASP A 51 13.42 1.65 5.75
C ASP A 51 12.10 0.98 6.14
N ASN A 52 11.31 1.64 6.96
CA ASN A 52 10.00 1.13 7.32
C ASN A 52 9.06 1.11 6.13
N GLU A 53 9.07 2.18 5.34
CA GLU A 53 8.22 2.28 4.16
C GLU A 53 8.55 1.17 3.17
N LYS A 54 9.84 0.94 2.95
CA LYS A 54 10.29 -0.11 2.06
C LYS A 54 9.79 -1.47 2.54
N ARG A 55 9.91 -1.74 3.83
CA ARG A 55 9.47 -3.02 4.39
C ARG A 55 7.97 -3.21 4.22
N VAL A 56 7.21 -2.14 4.44
CA VAL A 56 5.76 -2.20 4.33
C VAL A 56 5.34 -2.51 2.89
N TRP A 57 5.99 -1.87 1.92
CA TRP A 57 5.67 -2.13 0.52
C TRP A 57 6.13 -3.51 0.07
N GLU A 58 7.26 -4.01 0.59
CA GLU A 58 7.69 -5.37 0.28
C GLU A 58 6.72 -6.40 0.84
N ASN A 59 6.20 -6.16 2.04
CA ASN A 59 5.20 -7.06 2.62
C ASN A 59 3.90 -7.02 1.84
N TRP A 60 3.46 -5.83 1.44
CA TRP A 60 2.27 -5.69 0.61
C TRP A 60 2.45 -6.46 -0.70
N TYR A 61 3.63 -6.31 -1.31
CA TYR A 61 3.91 -6.98 -2.56
C TYR A 61 3.83 -8.50 -2.42
N LYS A 62 4.34 -9.03 -1.32
CA LYS A 62 4.25 -10.46 -1.05
C LYS A 62 2.82 -10.93 -0.97
N GLU A 63 2.00 -10.19 -0.26
CA GLU A 63 0.59 -10.55 -0.09
C GLU A 63 -0.17 -10.39 -1.39
N GLU A 64 0.10 -9.32 -2.11
CA GLU A 64 -0.56 -9.09 -3.37
C GLU A 64 -0.17 -10.14 -4.40
N THR A 65 1.08 -10.57 -4.39
CA THR A 65 1.54 -11.63 -5.28
C THR A 65 0.77 -12.92 -5.01
N ALA A 66 0.57 -13.24 -3.73
CA ALA A 66 -0.19 -14.44 -3.38
C ALA A 66 -1.63 -14.34 -3.89
N GLN A 67 -2.23 -13.14 -3.80
CA GLN A 67 -3.57 -12.94 -4.32
C GLN A 67 -3.61 -13.04 -5.84
N CYS A 68 -2.56 -12.59 -6.51
CA CYS A 68 -2.50 -12.64 -7.96
C CYS A 68 -2.65 -14.06 -8.49
N TYR A 69 -2.13 -15.04 -7.77
CA TYR A 69 -2.22 -16.42 -8.23
C TYR A 69 -3.64 -16.97 -8.16
N ARG A 70 -4.54 -16.27 -7.51
CA ARG A 70 -5.97 -16.61 -7.50
C ARG A 70 -6.74 -15.84 -8.55
N ASN A 71 -6.06 -14.94 -9.24
CA ASN A 71 -6.69 -14.06 -10.19
C ASN A 71 -6.71 -14.71 -11.56
N PHE A 72 -7.64 -14.26 -12.39
CA PHE A 72 -7.76 -14.77 -13.74
C PHE A 72 -6.60 -14.29 -14.61
N PHE A 73 -6.18 -13.04 -14.42
CA PHE A 73 -5.08 -12.46 -15.20
C PHE A 73 -3.83 -12.39 -14.34
N VAL A 74 -3.19 -13.54 -14.13
CA VAL A 74 -2.08 -13.65 -13.21
C VAL A 74 -0.92 -12.75 -13.60
N THR A 75 -0.50 -12.81 -14.86
CA THR A 75 0.65 -12.05 -15.32
C THR A 75 0.44 -10.55 -15.17
N TYR A 76 -0.73 -10.08 -15.58
CA TYR A 76 -1.04 -8.66 -15.45
C TYR A 76 -1.04 -8.23 -13.99
N CYS A 77 -1.62 -9.06 -13.13
CA CYS A 77 -1.67 -8.77 -11.71
C CYS A 77 -0.26 -8.70 -11.10
N LEU A 78 0.60 -9.65 -11.45
CA LEU A 78 1.97 -9.67 -10.94
C LEU A 78 2.76 -8.45 -11.41
N ASP A 79 2.62 -8.09 -12.68
CA ASP A 79 3.33 -6.95 -13.23
C ASP A 79 2.88 -5.66 -12.58
N LYS A 80 1.58 -5.54 -12.33
CA LYS A 80 1.05 -4.35 -11.70
C LYS A 80 1.53 -4.23 -10.27
N ALA A 81 1.52 -5.33 -9.52
CA ALA A 81 1.98 -5.33 -8.15
C ALA A 81 3.46 -4.96 -8.06
N LYS A 82 4.27 -5.50 -8.98
CA LYS A 82 5.69 -5.20 -9.03
C LYS A 82 5.93 -3.73 -9.33
N SER A 83 5.18 -3.18 -10.26
CA SER A 83 5.30 -1.78 -10.63
C SER A 83 4.96 -0.87 -9.48
N GLU A 84 3.87 -1.15 -8.80
CA GLU A 84 3.46 -0.32 -7.67
C GLU A 84 4.48 -0.35 -6.56
N ARG A 85 4.98 -1.54 -6.22
CA ARG A 85 6.00 -1.64 -5.20
C ARG A 85 7.25 -0.83 -5.57
N THR A 86 7.70 -1.00 -6.80
CA THR A 86 8.93 -0.35 -7.26
C THR A 86 8.77 1.15 -7.30
N GLU A 87 7.64 1.63 -7.78
CA GLU A 87 7.38 3.06 -7.85
C GLU A 87 7.37 3.71 -6.49
N HIS A 88 6.68 3.09 -5.54
CA HIS A 88 6.56 3.69 -4.21
C HIS A 88 7.88 3.66 -3.45
N ILE A 89 8.65 2.58 -3.59
CA ILE A 89 9.94 2.50 -2.93
C ILE A 89 10.92 3.50 -3.55
N ASN A 90 10.90 3.64 -4.86
CA ASN A 90 11.78 4.60 -5.53
C ASN A 90 11.40 6.03 -5.22
N GLU A 91 10.12 6.31 -5.12
CA GLU A 91 9.66 7.64 -4.75
C GLU A 91 10.15 7.99 -3.33
N ALA A 92 10.04 7.05 -2.41
CA ALA A 92 10.51 7.27 -1.04
C ALA A 92 12.03 7.45 -1.00
N ARG A 93 12.74 6.66 -1.80
CA ARG A 93 14.20 6.75 -1.82
C ARG A 93 14.69 8.11 -2.27
N ARG A 94 13.99 8.74 -3.18
CA ARG A 94 14.39 10.04 -3.70
C ARG A 94 14.38 11.12 -2.65
N VAL A 95 13.66 10.92 -1.56
CA VAL A 95 13.60 11.93 -0.51
C VAL A 95 14.92 12.06 0.22
N TRP A 96 15.64 10.96 0.45
CA TRP A 96 16.88 11.02 1.22
C TRP A 96 18.14 10.94 0.36
N LEU A 97 17.99 10.68 -0.92
CA LEU A 97 19.13 10.73 -1.83
C LEU A 97 19.47 12.18 -2.06
#